data_8eba638061b90c900b99033df9cf28b2
#
_entry.id   8eba638061b90c900b99033df9cf28b2
#
_cell.length_a   1.000
_cell.length_b   1.000
_cell.length_c   1.000
_cell.angle_alpha   90.00
_cell.angle_beta   90.00
_cell.angle_gamma   90.00
#
_symmetry.space_group_name_H-M   'P 1'
#
loop_
_entity.id
_entity.type
_entity.pdbx_description
1 polymer ?
#
loop_
_entity_poly.entity_id
_entity_poly.type
_entity_poly.pdbx_seq_one_letter_code
_entity_poly.pdbx_strand_id
1 'polypeptide(L)'
;MKLAYDQAMISESNGEVPVGAVYFDDNQVIAESGNVSIANHDPTGHAEIIVLRKAAKAKKNHRIGGTLVVTLEPCVMCMVAMIQARIETLIFGAFDPRSGAAGSAFD
;
A
#
# COMPACT_ATOMS: atom_id res chain seq x y z
N MET A 1 -1.28 -3.74 11.40
CA MET A 1 -1.69 -4.84 10.48
C MET A 1 -3.20 -5.07 10.44
N LYS A 2 -3.89 -4.97 11.58
CA LYS A 2 -5.34 -5.17 11.60
C LYS A 2 -6.08 -4.19 10.69
N LEU A 3 -5.72 -2.91 10.70
CA LEU A 3 -6.36 -1.90 9.85
C LEU A 3 -6.11 -2.19 8.37
N ALA A 4 -4.91 -2.64 8.01
CA ALA A 4 -4.62 -3.03 6.63
C ALA A 4 -5.46 -4.24 6.22
N TYR A 5 -5.59 -5.22 7.11
CA TYR A 5 -6.43 -6.40 6.87
C TYR A 5 -7.89 -6.00 6.68
N ASP A 6 -8.42 -5.08 7.51
CA ASP A 6 -9.78 -4.59 7.37
C ASP A 6 -10.00 -3.95 5.99
N GLN A 7 -9.03 -3.17 5.49
CA GLN A 7 -9.10 -2.59 4.16
C GLN A 7 -9.09 -3.66 3.07
N ALA A 8 -8.30 -4.72 3.25
CA ALA A 8 -8.29 -5.85 2.32
C ALA A 8 -9.67 -6.52 2.24
N MET A 9 -10.34 -6.70 3.37
CA MET A 9 -11.67 -7.33 3.42
C MET A 9 -12.72 -6.44 2.77
N ILE A 10 -12.63 -5.12 2.92
CA ILE A 10 -13.52 -4.18 2.23
C ILE A 10 -13.34 -4.30 0.72
N SER A 11 -12.09 -4.34 0.24
CA SER A 11 -11.80 -4.53 -1.18
C SER A 11 -12.37 -5.84 -1.71
N GLU A 12 -12.19 -6.93 -0.97
CA GLU A 12 -12.72 -8.23 -1.37
C GLU A 12 -14.25 -8.19 -1.51
N SER A 13 -14.94 -7.55 -0.58
CA SER A 13 -16.40 -7.43 -0.63
C SER A 13 -16.87 -6.60 -1.82
N ASN A 14 -16.01 -5.76 -2.38
CA ASN A 14 -16.28 -4.94 -3.56
C ASN A 14 -15.79 -5.59 -4.87
N GLY A 15 -15.38 -6.85 -4.83
CA GLY A 15 -14.89 -7.56 -6.02
C GLY A 15 -13.47 -7.23 -6.43
N GLU A 16 -12.72 -6.53 -5.59
CA GLU A 16 -11.32 -6.22 -5.82
C GLU A 16 -10.40 -7.31 -5.29
N VAL A 17 -9.14 -7.30 -5.70
CA VAL A 17 -8.12 -8.13 -5.09
C VAL A 17 -7.98 -7.73 -3.62
N PRO A 18 -7.99 -8.67 -2.65
CA PRO A 18 -8.02 -8.35 -1.23
C PRO A 18 -6.65 -7.96 -0.69
N VAL A 19 -6.20 -6.77 -1.02
CA VAL A 19 -4.97 -6.16 -0.49
C VAL A 19 -5.35 -4.86 0.20
N GLY A 20 -4.86 -4.66 1.41
CA GLY A 20 -5.06 -3.44 2.18
C GLY A 20 -3.75 -2.85 2.63
N ALA A 21 -3.71 -1.53 2.73
CA ALA A 21 -2.53 -0.79 3.16
C ALA A 21 -2.90 0.36 4.11
N VAL A 22 -1.99 0.66 5.02
CA VAL A 22 -2.12 1.75 5.98
C VAL A 22 -0.79 2.49 6.05
N TYR A 23 -0.83 3.80 5.95
CA TYR A 23 0.34 4.65 6.16
C TYR A 23 0.21 5.37 7.49
N PHE A 24 1.25 5.32 8.29
CA PHE A 24 1.27 6.09 9.53
C PHE A 24 2.63 6.75 9.75
N ASP A 25 2.60 7.84 10.51
CA ASP A 25 3.75 8.62 10.89
C ASP A 25 3.49 9.21 12.27
N ASP A 26 4.53 9.26 13.12
CA ASP A 26 4.42 9.74 14.51
C ASP A 26 3.26 9.07 15.27
N ASN A 27 3.08 7.77 15.09
CA ASN A 27 2.05 6.96 15.73
C ASN A 27 0.61 7.36 15.34
N GLN A 28 0.43 8.08 14.23
CA GLN A 28 -0.88 8.45 13.72
C GLN A 28 -1.13 7.80 12.37
N VAL A 29 -2.31 7.21 12.21
CA VAL A 29 -2.78 6.73 10.91
C VAL A 29 -3.16 7.95 10.06
N ILE A 30 -2.50 8.14 8.95
CA ILE A 30 -2.72 9.27 8.05
C ILE A 30 -3.56 8.88 6.84
N ALA A 31 -3.38 7.65 6.34
CA ALA A 31 -4.13 7.17 5.19
C ALA A 31 -4.31 5.67 5.25
N GLU A 32 -5.42 5.18 4.71
CA GLU A 32 -5.68 3.76 4.56
C GLU A 32 -6.52 3.52 3.31
N SER A 33 -6.30 2.38 2.67
CA SER A 33 -7.08 1.97 1.49
C SER A 33 -6.90 0.49 1.22
N GLY A 34 -7.88 -0.08 0.54
CA GLY A 34 -7.73 -1.34 -0.16
C GLY A 34 -7.47 -1.12 -1.63
N ASN A 35 -7.35 -2.21 -2.37
CA ASN A 35 -7.22 -2.21 -3.81
C ASN A 35 -8.51 -1.64 -4.45
N VAL A 36 -8.37 -0.77 -5.43
CA VAL A 36 -9.51 -0.10 -6.09
C VAL A 36 -9.35 -0.05 -7.61
N SER A 37 -8.53 -0.93 -8.18
CA SER A 37 -8.23 -0.94 -9.61
C SER A 37 -9.50 -1.03 -10.47
N ILE A 38 -10.44 -1.88 -10.09
CA ILE A 38 -11.70 -2.08 -10.83
C ILE A 38 -12.62 -0.87 -10.64
N ALA A 39 -12.85 -0.47 -9.39
CA ALA A 39 -13.78 0.62 -9.09
C ALA A 39 -13.35 1.94 -9.73
N ASN A 40 -12.05 2.22 -9.74
CA ASN A 40 -11.51 3.47 -10.27
C ASN A 40 -11.07 3.39 -11.74
N HIS A 41 -11.24 2.23 -12.39
CA HIS A 41 -10.74 2.01 -13.76
C HIS A 41 -9.27 2.42 -13.86
N ASP A 42 -8.47 2.00 -12.87
CA ASP A 42 -7.08 2.43 -12.71
C ASP A 42 -6.16 1.21 -12.60
N PRO A 43 -5.37 0.91 -13.64
CA PRO A 43 -4.47 -0.25 -13.58
C PRO A 43 -3.39 -0.11 -12.51
N THR A 44 -3.16 1.10 -11.98
CA THR A 44 -2.23 1.36 -10.89
C THR A 44 -2.94 1.48 -9.53
N GLY A 45 -4.22 1.15 -9.47
CA GLY A 45 -5.06 1.33 -8.27
C GLY A 45 -4.83 0.31 -7.17
N HIS A 46 -3.58 -0.06 -6.93
CA HIS A 46 -3.18 -0.91 -5.82
C HIS A 46 -3.30 -0.14 -4.51
N ALA A 47 -3.58 -0.86 -3.42
CA ALA A 47 -3.77 -0.26 -2.11
C ALA A 47 -2.61 0.67 -1.73
N GLU A 48 -1.38 0.24 -1.97
CA GLU A 48 -0.17 1.01 -1.66
C GLU A 48 -0.12 2.34 -2.42
N ILE A 49 -0.43 2.31 -3.72
CA ILE A 49 -0.42 3.52 -4.56
C ILE A 49 -1.46 4.53 -4.06
N ILE A 50 -2.67 4.06 -3.77
CA ILE A 50 -3.74 4.93 -3.28
C ILE A 50 -3.36 5.56 -1.94
N VAL A 51 -2.80 4.76 -1.04
CA VAL A 51 -2.39 5.24 0.29
C VAL A 51 -1.26 6.26 0.18
N LEU A 52 -0.26 6.02 -0.69
CA LEU A 52 0.82 6.97 -0.90
C LEU A 52 0.29 8.31 -1.43
N ARG A 53 -0.65 8.27 -2.38
CA ARG A 53 -1.28 9.49 -2.91
C ARG A 53 -2.04 10.26 -1.83
N LYS A 54 -2.84 9.55 -1.03
CA LYS A 54 -3.60 10.17 0.08
C LYS A 54 -2.66 10.79 1.10
N ALA A 55 -1.61 10.08 1.49
CA ALA A 55 -0.65 10.54 2.48
C ALA A 55 0.11 11.77 1.97
N ALA A 56 0.54 11.76 0.72
CA ALA A 56 1.25 12.89 0.12
C ALA A 56 0.39 14.15 0.09
N LYS A 57 -0.88 14.00 -0.25
CA LYS A 57 -1.83 15.13 -0.22
C LYS A 57 -2.05 15.64 1.19
N ALA A 58 -2.21 14.75 2.17
CA ALA A 58 -2.42 15.12 3.57
C ALA A 58 -1.21 15.85 4.15
N LYS A 59 -0.02 15.40 3.84
CA LYS A 59 1.23 16.00 4.30
C LYS A 59 1.70 17.17 3.45
N LYS A 60 1.07 17.38 2.28
CA LYS A 60 1.44 18.41 1.30
C LYS A 60 2.90 18.29 0.89
N ASN A 61 3.35 17.06 0.69
CA ASN A 61 4.74 16.75 0.34
C ASN A 61 4.79 15.44 -0.45
N HIS A 62 5.61 15.38 -1.48
CA HIS A 62 5.81 14.15 -2.25
C HIS A 62 6.80 13.17 -1.58
N ARG A 63 7.58 13.65 -0.62
CA ARG A 63 8.52 12.83 0.17
C ARG A 63 7.98 12.73 1.59
N ILE A 64 7.25 11.66 1.86
CA ILE A 64 6.46 11.56 3.07
C ILE A 64 7.16 10.83 4.22
N GLY A 65 8.19 10.01 3.92
CA GLY A 65 8.83 9.21 4.97
C GLY A 65 7.86 8.21 5.59
N GLY A 66 7.98 7.99 6.89
CA GLY A 66 7.04 7.21 7.67
C GLY A 66 7.02 5.71 7.38
N THR A 67 5.94 5.06 7.78
CA THR A 67 5.78 3.61 7.74
C THR A 67 4.56 3.21 6.91
N LEU A 68 4.75 2.23 6.02
CA LEU A 68 3.68 1.61 5.27
C LEU A 68 3.50 0.17 5.73
N VAL A 69 2.26 -0.17 6.08
CA VAL A 69 1.85 -1.54 6.42
C VAL A 69 0.92 -2.04 5.34
N VAL A 70 1.22 -3.21 4.78
CA VAL A 70 0.40 -3.80 3.73
C VAL A 70 0.22 -5.29 3.98
N THR A 71 -0.92 -5.84 3.58
CA THR A 71 -1.24 -7.24 3.86
C THR A 71 -0.45 -8.22 3.01
N LEU A 72 -0.04 -7.79 1.81
CA LEU A 72 0.70 -8.63 0.86
C LEU A 72 1.96 -7.90 0.42
N GLU A 73 3.04 -8.63 0.19
CA GLU A 73 4.30 -8.09 -0.30
C GLU A 73 4.08 -7.23 -1.55
N PRO A 74 4.57 -5.97 -1.56
CA PRO A 74 4.37 -5.08 -2.70
C PRO A 74 5.04 -5.58 -3.98
N CYS A 75 4.42 -5.29 -5.12
CA CYS A 75 5.01 -5.55 -6.44
C CYS A 75 6.07 -4.47 -6.79
N VAL A 76 6.72 -4.65 -7.93
CA VAL A 76 7.78 -3.72 -8.40
C VAL A 76 7.26 -2.29 -8.50
N MET A 77 6.08 -2.09 -9.09
CA MET A 77 5.47 -0.77 -9.23
C MET A 77 5.32 -0.07 -7.88
N CYS A 78 4.77 -0.78 -6.90
CA CYS A 78 4.54 -0.22 -5.57
C CYS A 78 5.86 0.04 -4.83
N MET A 79 6.83 -0.86 -4.96
CA MET A 79 8.16 -0.67 -4.34
C MET A 79 8.86 0.56 -4.89
N VAL A 80 8.81 0.78 -6.20
CA VAL A 80 9.42 1.98 -6.81
C VAL A 80 8.70 3.24 -6.30
N ALA A 81 7.37 3.21 -6.24
CA ALA A 81 6.59 4.33 -5.72
C ALA A 81 6.95 4.65 -4.26
N MET A 82 7.13 3.60 -3.44
CA MET A 82 7.53 3.76 -2.04
C MET A 82 8.92 4.37 -1.90
N ILE A 83 9.86 3.97 -2.75
CA ILE A 83 11.20 4.56 -2.80
C ILE A 83 11.12 6.04 -3.16
N GLN A 84 10.31 6.39 -4.16
CA GLN A 84 10.10 7.79 -4.54
C GLN A 84 9.51 8.61 -3.39
N ALA A 85 8.61 8.03 -2.63
CA ALA A 85 7.97 8.67 -1.47
C ALA A 85 8.87 8.72 -0.23
N ARG A 86 10.01 8.06 -0.26
CA ARG A 86 10.96 7.96 0.86
C ARG A 86 10.38 7.23 2.07
N ILE A 87 9.57 6.19 1.85
CA ILE A 87 9.08 5.35 2.94
C ILE A 87 10.29 4.75 3.68
N GLU A 88 10.28 4.88 5.00
CA GLU A 88 11.40 4.46 5.85
C GLU A 88 11.28 3.00 6.28
N THR A 89 10.05 2.54 6.53
CA THR A 89 9.79 1.18 7.02
C THR A 89 8.61 0.58 6.28
N LEU A 90 8.80 -0.63 5.77
CA LEU A 90 7.74 -1.43 5.16
C LEU A 90 7.49 -2.66 6.01
N ILE A 91 6.22 -2.87 6.38
CA ILE A 91 5.77 -4.09 7.06
C ILE A 91 4.72 -4.76 6.18
N PHE A 92 4.91 -6.03 5.84
CA PHE A 92 3.90 -6.75 5.06
C PHE A 92 3.59 -8.10 5.71
N GLY A 93 2.35 -8.58 5.48
CA GLY A 93 1.83 -9.77 6.15
C GLY A 93 2.22 -11.09 5.49
N ALA A 94 2.22 -11.14 4.17
CA ALA A 94 2.49 -12.37 3.43
C ALA A 94 3.40 -12.11 2.23
N PHE A 95 4.27 -13.08 1.93
CA PHE A 95 5.11 -13.01 0.72
C PHE A 95 4.27 -13.30 -0.53
N ASP A 96 4.65 -12.70 -1.64
CA ASP A 96 4.08 -12.96 -2.95
C ASP A 96 5.16 -13.55 -3.86
N PRO A 97 5.25 -14.88 -3.99
CA PRO A 97 6.32 -15.51 -4.77
C PRO A 97 6.24 -15.23 -6.27
N ARG A 98 5.11 -14.74 -6.76
CA ARG A 98 4.88 -14.51 -8.20
C ARG A 98 5.32 -13.13 -8.65
N SER A 99 5.04 -12.10 -7.85
CA SER A 99 5.28 -10.71 -8.24
C SER A 99 5.81 -9.81 -7.13
N GLY A 100 6.08 -10.36 -5.95
CA GLY A 100 6.58 -9.57 -4.83
C GLY A 100 7.99 -9.04 -5.08
N ALA A 101 8.24 -7.81 -4.65
CA ALA A 101 9.49 -7.09 -4.91
C ALA A 101 10.21 -6.66 -3.63
N ALA A 102 9.92 -7.32 -2.52
CA ALA A 102 10.60 -7.08 -1.23
C ALA A 102 11.29 -8.35 -0.73
N GLY A 103 11.84 -9.14 -1.66
CA GLY A 103 12.61 -10.34 -1.37
C GLY A 103 12.10 -11.63 -2.01
N SER A 104 10.91 -11.63 -2.64
CA SER A 104 10.35 -12.84 -3.27
C SER A 104 10.79 -12.96 -4.74
N ALA A 105 9.95 -12.55 -5.70
CA ALA A 105 10.28 -12.66 -7.12
C ALA A 105 11.32 -11.64 -7.57
N PHE A 106 11.30 -10.46 -6.97
CA PHE A 106 12.24 -9.36 -7.23
C PHE A 106 12.81 -8.83 -5.94
N ASP A 107 13.99 -8.23 -6.02
CA ASP A 107 14.65 -7.71 -4.82
C ASP A 107 15.09 -6.26 -5.02
#